data_7e64e2e486786a2af8474978c55497ee
#
_entry.id   7e64e2e486786a2af8474978c55497ee
#
_cell.length_a   1.000
_cell.length_b   1.000
_cell.length_c   1.000
_cell.angle_alpha   90.00
_cell.angle_beta   90.00
_cell.angle_gamma   90.00
#
_symmetry.space_group_name_H-M   'P 1'
#
loop_
_entity.id
_entity.type
_entity.pdbx_description
1 polymer ?
#
loop_
_entity_poly.entity_id
_entity_poly.type
_entity_poly.pdbx_seq_one_letter_code
_entity_poly.pdbx_strand_id
1 'polypeptide(L)'
;MKRLVERPVKRQTLTAAGAAALLLLPLTACGGSAEAGDGSTVTVTVGYQSKTINTVTAGTLLRSLGYFEKQLGALGDGVTYKVDWQDYATGAPITAQMTAGKIDIGSMGDFPLLINAARGKQLGKPTHLVSVTGYNLRGGLNTIVTAPDSELASLEDLKGKKVSTSVGSAADGTLVRALQRAGVDPVDGIEKLNQQPAVGASALSAGSADALSQFVAWPGLLAFQGKAKALYDGAQLDLPTFHGVTAREDFAKKRPAVLEAFLKAQAQATAYLDEHPVAAAESVAKATGLPAEVVYLYNGAHGISTFDPTVKPRLVAALEEDVSVLKAAKLTGDIDVDAFVDDRYVKRALGASYAERLTATPPPAASEVWPKGATETRTFTTPADLLAHVAGHNDGIRAAYVPDATTGTLWFADRAVWVADGENLLPFVAPATARAYVDAHGGARVVTYADALELAS
;
A
#
# COMPACT_ATOMS: atom_id res chain seq x y z
N MET A 1 -57.54 -24.90 -26.85
CA MET A 1 -57.71 -26.35 -26.68
C MET A 1 -56.50 -27.07 -27.24
N LYS A 2 -55.63 -27.59 -26.36
CA LYS A 2 -54.88 -28.84 -26.51
C LYS A 2 -54.13 -29.07 -25.21
N ARG A 3 -54.32 -30.24 -24.65
CA ARG A 3 -54.04 -30.68 -23.29
C ARG A 3 -52.55 -30.99 -23.08
N LEU A 4 -52.06 -30.62 -21.87
CA LEU A 4 -50.86 -31.15 -21.25
C LEU A 4 -50.96 -32.65 -21.05
N VAL A 5 -49.88 -33.38 -21.32
CA VAL A 5 -49.69 -34.79 -20.95
C VAL A 5 -48.53 -34.81 -19.94
N GLU A 6 -48.89 -35.09 -18.69
CA GLU A 6 -47.94 -35.42 -17.62
C GLU A 6 -47.47 -36.85 -17.79
N ARG A 7 -46.16 -37.11 -17.60
CA ARG A 7 -45.60 -38.45 -17.43
C ARG A 7 -45.04 -38.60 -16.00
N PRO A 8 -45.40 -39.68 -15.29
CA PRO A 8 -44.93 -39.88 -13.91
C PRO A 8 -43.53 -40.51 -13.89
N VAL A 9 -42.68 -40.01 -13.00
CA VAL A 9 -41.37 -40.58 -12.66
C VAL A 9 -41.55 -41.63 -11.58
N LYS A 10 -41.18 -42.87 -11.89
CA LYS A 10 -41.17 -44.03 -10.98
C LYS A 10 -40.04 -43.88 -9.96
N ARG A 11 -40.37 -43.87 -8.67
CA ARG A 11 -39.47 -44.14 -7.56
C ARG A 11 -39.11 -45.63 -7.53
N GLN A 12 -37.81 -45.93 -7.59
CA GLN A 12 -37.28 -47.23 -7.22
C GLN A 12 -36.67 -47.15 -5.84
N THR A 13 -37.27 -47.82 -4.89
CA THR A 13 -36.72 -48.14 -3.57
C THR A 13 -35.81 -49.34 -3.69
N LEU A 14 -34.54 -49.22 -3.35
CA LEU A 14 -33.66 -50.37 -3.09
C LEU A 14 -33.33 -50.40 -1.60
N THR A 15 -33.90 -51.41 -0.97
CA THR A 15 -33.51 -51.92 0.35
C THR A 15 -32.35 -52.91 0.16
N ALA A 16 -31.23 -52.68 0.84
CA ALA A 16 -30.22 -53.72 1.09
C ALA A 16 -29.74 -53.63 2.53
N ALA A 17 -30.11 -54.63 3.29
CA ALA A 17 -29.57 -54.94 4.60
C ALA A 17 -28.22 -55.69 4.44
N GLY A 18 -27.27 -55.48 5.34
CA GLY A 18 -26.03 -56.26 5.33
C GLY A 18 -25.00 -55.85 6.36
N ALA A 19 -25.09 -56.45 7.55
CA ALA A 19 -24.04 -56.95 8.43
C ALA A 19 -22.93 -56.01 8.91
N ALA A 20 -23.01 -55.67 10.19
CA ALA A 20 -21.90 -55.19 11.02
C ALA A 20 -20.90 -56.34 11.32
N ALA A 21 -19.63 -56.11 11.04
CA ALA A 21 -18.52 -56.90 11.56
C ALA A 21 -17.63 -56.00 12.45
N LEU A 22 -17.74 -56.15 13.75
CA LEU A 22 -16.82 -55.63 14.74
C LEU A 22 -15.49 -56.39 14.66
N LEU A 23 -14.42 -55.75 14.28
CA LEU A 23 -13.06 -56.23 14.51
C LEU A 23 -12.46 -55.48 15.68
N LEU A 24 -12.40 -56.13 16.84
CA LEU A 24 -11.62 -55.79 18.01
C LEU A 24 -10.14 -56.15 17.71
N LEU A 25 -9.28 -55.13 17.64
CA LEU A 25 -7.82 -55.33 17.67
C LEU A 25 -7.32 -54.98 19.08
N PRO A 26 -6.41 -55.80 19.65
CA PRO A 26 -5.89 -55.58 21.01
C PRO A 26 -4.87 -54.46 21.07
N LEU A 27 -4.99 -53.58 22.07
CA LEU A 27 -3.92 -52.68 22.49
C LEU A 27 -2.79 -53.50 23.10
N THR A 28 -1.68 -53.61 22.40
CA THR A 28 -0.39 -53.97 23.03
C THR A 28 0.30 -52.67 23.43
N ALA A 29 0.31 -52.38 24.72
CA ALA A 29 1.18 -51.45 25.35
C ALA A 29 2.61 -52.04 25.35
N CYS A 30 3.52 -51.43 24.62
CA CYS A 30 4.98 -51.57 24.88
C CYS A 30 5.50 -50.23 25.29
N GLY A 31 5.83 -50.10 26.57
CA GLY A 31 6.66 -49.00 27.07
C GLY A 31 8.05 -49.09 26.50
N GLY A 32 8.56 -47.97 26.04
CA GLY A 32 9.95 -47.73 25.65
C GLY A 32 10.14 -46.24 25.68
N SER A 33 10.75 -45.79 26.78
CA SER A 33 11.26 -44.42 26.92
C SER A 33 12.33 -44.18 25.86
N ALA A 34 11.99 -43.39 24.84
CA ALA A 34 12.96 -42.64 24.08
C ALA A 34 12.47 -41.20 24.14
N GLU A 35 13.11 -40.39 24.96
CA GLU A 35 13.07 -38.94 24.86
C GLU A 35 13.72 -38.54 23.51
N ALA A 36 12.95 -38.61 22.46
CA ALA A 36 13.22 -37.84 21.25
C ALA A 36 12.51 -36.50 21.49
N GLY A 37 13.27 -35.42 21.63
CA GLY A 37 12.72 -34.09 21.77
C GLY A 37 11.72 -33.81 20.64
N ASP A 38 10.44 -33.75 21.01
CA ASP A 38 9.36 -33.27 20.15
C ASP A 38 9.54 -31.75 20.05
N GLY A 39 10.40 -31.36 19.10
CA GLY A 39 10.62 -29.96 18.77
C GLY A 39 9.27 -29.39 18.29
N SER A 40 8.56 -28.70 19.19
CA SER A 40 7.26 -28.12 18.89
C SER A 40 7.38 -27.15 17.73
N THR A 41 6.77 -27.47 16.59
CA THR A 41 6.70 -26.56 15.45
C THR A 41 5.64 -25.50 15.71
N VAL A 42 6.04 -24.22 15.60
CA VAL A 42 5.15 -23.08 15.73
C VAL A 42 5.02 -22.37 14.39
N THR A 43 3.79 -22.29 13.89
CA THR A 43 3.50 -21.50 12.70
C THR A 43 3.20 -20.06 13.11
N VAL A 44 3.86 -19.09 12.46
CA VAL A 44 3.60 -17.64 12.56
C VAL A 44 2.99 -17.21 11.24
N THR A 45 1.77 -16.70 11.28
CA THR A 45 1.06 -16.29 10.06
C THR A 45 1.13 -14.79 9.88
N VAL A 46 1.66 -14.35 8.73
CA VAL A 46 1.84 -12.94 8.35
C VAL A 46 0.95 -12.60 7.16
N GLY A 47 0.02 -11.66 7.35
CA GLY A 47 -0.82 -11.11 6.30
C GLY A 47 -0.21 -9.85 5.71
N TYR A 48 -0.03 -9.80 4.39
CA TYR A 48 0.57 -8.65 3.69
C TYR A 48 -0.13 -8.37 2.36
N GLN A 49 0.27 -7.30 1.68
CA GLN A 49 -0.33 -6.85 0.42
C GLN A 49 0.78 -6.63 -0.61
N SER A 50 1.03 -7.62 -1.47
CA SER A 50 2.19 -7.60 -2.39
C SER A 50 2.18 -6.41 -3.35
N LYS A 51 0.99 -5.98 -3.82
CA LYS A 51 0.84 -4.85 -4.75
C LYS A 51 0.67 -3.49 -4.07
N THR A 52 0.61 -3.46 -2.75
CA THR A 52 0.65 -2.22 -1.97
C THR A 52 2.09 -2.02 -1.51
N ILE A 53 2.91 -1.53 -2.42
CA ILE A 53 4.38 -1.61 -2.32
C ILE A 53 5.02 -0.74 -1.24
N ASN A 54 4.30 0.12 -0.58
CA ASN A 54 4.78 0.82 0.62
C ASN A 54 4.72 -0.03 1.90
N THR A 55 4.29 -1.31 1.81
CA THR A 55 4.38 -2.28 2.89
C THR A 55 5.52 -3.29 2.72
N VAL A 56 6.37 -3.11 1.70
CA VAL A 56 7.35 -4.13 1.28
C VAL A 56 8.32 -4.54 2.39
N THR A 57 8.70 -3.61 3.28
CA THR A 57 9.61 -3.88 4.41
C THR A 57 9.00 -4.74 5.51
N ALA A 58 7.68 -4.93 5.51
CA ALA A 58 6.96 -5.86 6.37
C ALA A 58 6.22 -6.96 5.57
N GLY A 59 6.53 -7.10 4.29
CA GLY A 59 5.86 -8.03 3.38
C GLY A 59 6.81 -8.54 2.28
N THR A 60 6.57 -8.10 1.05
CA THR A 60 7.21 -8.67 -0.15
C THR A 60 8.74 -8.67 -0.12
N LEU A 61 9.38 -7.54 0.21
CA LEU A 61 10.84 -7.44 0.28
C LEU A 61 11.38 -8.24 1.46
N LEU A 62 10.79 -8.08 2.65
CA LEU A 62 11.17 -8.82 3.85
C LEU A 62 11.14 -10.34 3.61
N ARG A 63 10.06 -10.83 3.00
CA ARG A 63 9.92 -12.24 2.60
C ARG A 63 11.00 -12.66 1.60
N SER A 64 11.23 -11.85 0.56
CA SER A 64 12.21 -12.17 -0.48
C SER A 64 13.64 -12.26 0.05
N LEU A 65 13.97 -11.46 1.08
CA LEU A 65 15.28 -11.45 1.74
C LEU A 65 15.44 -12.56 2.80
N GLY A 66 14.33 -13.19 3.23
CA GLY A 66 14.34 -14.25 4.25
C GLY A 66 14.79 -13.78 5.64
N TYR A 67 14.71 -12.48 5.91
CA TYR A 67 15.24 -11.92 7.15
C TYR A 67 14.43 -12.32 8.39
N PHE A 68 13.12 -12.51 8.25
CA PHE A 68 12.31 -12.95 9.38
C PHE A 68 12.62 -14.38 9.79
N GLU A 69 12.71 -15.30 8.82
CA GLU A 69 13.08 -16.68 9.06
C GLU A 69 14.48 -16.78 9.69
N LYS A 70 15.41 -15.94 9.26
CA LYS A 70 16.76 -15.85 9.84
C LYS A 70 16.72 -15.35 11.30
N GLN A 71 15.93 -14.32 11.59
CA GLN A 71 15.78 -13.81 12.96
C GLN A 71 15.09 -14.82 13.88
N LEU A 72 14.13 -15.60 13.39
CA LEU A 72 13.49 -16.69 14.13
C LEU A 72 14.49 -17.79 14.47
N GLY A 73 15.32 -18.20 13.51
CA GLY A 73 16.39 -19.18 13.74
C GLY A 73 17.44 -18.73 14.77
N ALA A 74 17.61 -17.42 14.94
CA ALA A 74 18.56 -16.84 15.91
C ALA A 74 17.99 -16.75 17.34
N LEU A 75 16.71 -17.05 17.58
CA LEU A 75 16.13 -17.02 18.93
C LEU A 75 16.75 -18.07 19.86
N GLY A 76 17.14 -19.23 19.33
CA GLY A 76 17.84 -20.27 20.10
C GLY A 76 17.01 -20.87 21.23
N ASP A 77 15.70 -20.80 21.16
CA ASP A 77 14.75 -21.25 22.20
C ASP A 77 14.30 -22.71 22.05
N GLY A 78 14.91 -23.46 21.14
CA GLY A 78 14.60 -24.86 20.86
C GLY A 78 13.29 -25.08 20.09
N VAL A 79 12.62 -24.00 19.65
CA VAL A 79 11.38 -24.07 18.89
C VAL A 79 11.69 -24.01 17.38
N THR A 80 11.06 -24.89 16.60
CA THR A 80 11.07 -24.81 15.15
C THR A 80 9.96 -23.86 14.69
N TYR A 81 10.34 -22.75 14.05
CA TYR A 81 9.38 -21.78 13.53
C TYR A 81 9.14 -21.99 12.03
N LYS A 82 7.86 -21.89 11.60
CA LYS A 82 7.44 -21.85 10.21
C LYS A 82 6.69 -20.55 9.97
N VAL A 83 7.07 -19.78 8.95
CA VAL A 83 6.34 -18.57 8.56
C VAL A 83 5.35 -18.93 7.44
N ASP A 84 4.07 -18.59 7.65
CA ASP A 84 3.01 -18.68 6.64
C ASP A 84 2.69 -17.26 6.15
N TRP A 85 3.17 -16.93 4.93
CA TRP A 85 2.97 -15.64 4.30
C TRP A 85 1.69 -15.64 3.46
N GLN A 86 0.71 -14.83 3.83
CA GLN A 86 -0.59 -14.73 3.15
C GLN A 86 -0.75 -13.37 2.47
N ASP A 87 -0.87 -13.39 1.12
CA ASP A 87 -1.01 -12.20 0.29
C ASP A 87 -2.47 -11.82 0.06
N TYR A 88 -2.80 -10.54 0.21
CA TYR A 88 -4.13 -9.99 0.06
C TYR A 88 -4.12 -8.72 -0.80
N ALA A 89 -5.23 -8.46 -1.51
CA ALA A 89 -5.36 -7.27 -2.33
C ALA A 89 -5.58 -5.98 -1.53
N THR A 90 -6.18 -6.08 -0.31
CA THR A 90 -6.54 -4.94 0.55
C THR A 90 -6.45 -5.32 2.03
N GLY A 91 -6.55 -4.35 2.94
CA GLY A 91 -6.50 -4.59 4.38
C GLY A 91 -7.75 -5.26 4.98
N ALA A 92 -8.92 -5.17 4.33
CA ALA A 92 -10.15 -5.72 4.88
C ALA A 92 -10.13 -7.24 5.08
N PRO A 93 -9.64 -8.07 4.12
CA PRO A 93 -9.47 -9.50 4.36
C PRO A 93 -8.46 -9.81 5.48
N ILE A 94 -7.36 -9.04 5.60
CA ILE A 94 -6.39 -9.20 6.69
C ILE A 94 -7.10 -8.98 8.03
N THR A 95 -7.88 -7.90 8.17
CA THR A 95 -8.69 -7.63 9.37
C THR A 95 -9.62 -8.82 9.71
N ALA A 96 -10.33 -9.37 8.72
CA ALA A 96 -11.22 -10.50 8.93
C ALA A 96 -10.46 -11.75 9.43
N GLN A 97 -9.29 -12.04 8.88
CA GLN A 97 -8.46 -13.18 9.29
C GLN A 97 -7.79 -12.96 10.66
N MET A 98 -7.38 -11.73 10.99
CA MET A 98 -6.84 -11.41 12.32
C MET A 98 -7.89 -11.58 13.41
N THR A 99 -9.10 -11.06 13.19
CA THR A 99 -10.22 -11.21 14.16
C THR A 99 -10.69 -12.65 14.28
N ALA A 100 -10.52 -13.47 13.24
CA ALA A 100 -10.73 -14.91 13.29
C ALA A 100 -9.58 -15.69 13.96
N GLY A 101 -8.49 -15.02 14.35
CA GLY A 101 -7.31 -15.64 14.98
C GLY A 101 -6.42 -16.42 14.01
N LYS A 102 -6.55 -16.19 12.69
CA LYS A 102 -5.79 -16.91 11.65
C LYS A 102 -4.56 -16.20 11.16
N ILE A 103 -4.44 -14.89 11.37
CA ILE A 103 -3.25 -14.08 11.11
C ILE A 103 -2.76 -13.52 12.43
N ASP A 104 -1.47 -13.59 12.69
CA ASP A 104 -0.82 -13.10 13.90
C ASP A 104 -0.33 -11.67 13.75
N ILE A 105 0.30 -11.37 12.59
CA ILE A 105 0.87 -10.08 12.22
C ILE A 105 0.30 -9.67 10.87
N GLY A 106 -0.20 -8.44 10.75
CA GLY A 106 -0.75 -7.90 9.51
C GLY A 106 -0.14 -6.55 9.14
N SER A 107 0.03 -6.25 7.84
CA SER A 107 0.41 -4.92 7.39
C SER A 107 -0.66 -4.32 6.48
N MET A 108 -1.06 -3.07 6.77
CA MET A 108 -2.15 -2.40 6.04
C MET A 108 -2.06 -0.88 6.21
N GLY A 109 -2.85 -0.14 5.41
CA GLY A 109 -2.92 1.31 5.49
C GLY A 109 -3.62 1.83 6.75
N ASP A 110 -3.49 3.12 7.00
CA ASP A 110 -4.02 3.86 8.15
C ASP A 110 -5.52 3.59 8.42
N PHE A 111 -6.40 3.79 7.44
CA PHE A 111 -7.84 3.52 7.56
C PHE A 111 -8.13 2.04 7.90
N PRO A 112 -7.59 1.04 7.16
CA PRO A 112 -7.71 -0.36 7.55
C PRO A 112 -7.16 -0.70 8.94
N LEU A 113 -6.07 -0.04 9.39
CA LEU A 113 -5.53 -0.21 10.75
C LEU A 113 -6.56 0.18 11.81
N LEU A 114 -7.22 1.32 11.65
CA LEU A 114 -8.27 1.78 12.56
C LEU A 114 -9.51 0.87 12.53
N ILE A 115 -9.93 0.42 11.34
CA ILE A 115 -11.03 -0.55 11.21
C ILE A 115 -10.66 -1.87 11.90
N ASN A 116 -9.40 -2.30 11.76
CA ASN A 116 -8.88 -3.50 12.43
C ASN A 116 -8.91 -3.35 13.96
N ALA A 117 -8.46 -2.21 14.49
CA ALA A 117 -8.51 -1.88 15.91
C ALA A 117 -9.95 -1.95 16.46
N ALA A 118 -10.89 -1.26 15.79
CA ALA A 118 -12.30 -1.22 16.20
C ALA A 118 -12.94 -2.61 16.19
N ARG A 119 -12.72 -3.36 15.11
CA ARG A 119 -13.26 -4.73 14.97
C ARG A 119 -12.65 -5.69 15.96
N GLY A 120 -11.32 -5.62 16.15
CA GLY A 120 -10.61 -6.43 17.15
C GLY A 120 -11.16 -6.21 18.56
N LYS A 121 -11.33 -4.94 18.96
CA LYS A 121 -11.94 -4.57 20.25
C LYS A 121 -13.37 -5.10 20.38
N GLN A 122 -14.20 -4.90 19.36
CA GLN A 122 -15.60 -5.34 19.35
C GLN A 122 -15.74 -6.86 19.54
N LEU A 123 -14.83 -7.64 18.95
CA LEU A 123 -14.87 -9.11 18.96
C LEU A 123 -14.04 -9.75 20.07
N GLY A 124 -13.48 -8.96 21.00
CA GLY A 124 -12.61 -9.45 22.06
C GLY A 124 -11.28 -10.05 21.55
N LYS A 125 -10.82 -9.57 20.39
CA LYS A 125 -9.57 -9.94 19.72
C LYS A 125 -8.76 -8.68 19.40
N PRO A 126 -8.35 -7.90 20.43
CA PRO A 126 -7.67 -6.63 20.23
C PRO A 126 -6.36 -6.81 19.45
N THR A 127 -6.03 -5.78 18.70
CA THR A 127 -4.80 -5.65 17.93
C THR A 127 -4.14 -4.33 18.27
N HIS A 128 -2.83 -4.23 18.04
CA HIS A 128 -2.07 -3.00 18.27
C HIS A 128 -1.21 -2.67 17.07
N LEU A 129 -1.10 -1.37 16.74
CA LEU A 129 -0.10 -0.85 15.82
C LEU A 129 1.27 -0.93 16.51
N VAL A 130 2.18 -1.74 15.96
CA VAL A 130 3.48 -2.02 16.57
C VAL A 130 4.66 -1.42 15.83
N SER A 131 4.49 -1.03 14.56
CA SER A 131 5.47 -0.28 13.76
C SER A 131 4.82 0.34 12.52
N VAL A 132 5.55 1.22 11.85
CA VAL A 132 5.19 1.83 10.56
C VAL A 132 6.02 1.18 9.44
N THR A 133 5.54 1.19 8.21
CA THR A 133 6.29 0.78 7.03
C THR A 133 6.61 2.01 6.17
N GLY A 134 5.93 2.19 5.03
CA GLY A 134 6.09 3.37 4.19
C GLY A 134 5.04 4.44 4.52
N TYR A 135 5.45 5.69 4.60
CA TYR A 135 4.58 6.84 4.85
C TYR A 135 4.91 8.00 3.90
N ASN A 136 3.96 8.92 3.75
CA ASN A 136 4.16 10.23 3.15
C ASN A 136 3.51 11.29 4.03
N LEU A 137 4.28 12.31 4.44
CA LEU A 137 3.81 13.30 5.43
C LEU A 137 2.77 14.29 4.87
N ARG A 138 2.52 14.28 3.57
CA ARG A 138 1.54 15.17 2.90
C ARG A 138 0.35 14.42 2.31
N GLY A 139 0.43 13.08 2.17
CA GLY A 139 -0.67 12.27 1.61
C GLY A 139 -0.44 11.76 0.18
N GLY A 140 0.75 11.93 -0.39
CA GLY A 140 1.08 11.55 -1.77
C GLY A 140 1.03 10.06 -2.10
N LEU A 141 0.71 9.19 -1.12
CA LEU A 141 0.52 7.75 -1.36
C LEU A 141 -0.78 7.44 -2.11
N ASN A 142 -1.72 8.38 -2.16
CA ASN A 142 -3.03 8.21 -2.79
C ASN A 142 -3.23 9.25 -3.89
N THR A 143 -3.77 8.83 -5.01
CA THR A 143 -3.99 9.69 -6.19
C THR A 143 -5.35 9.36 -6.81
N ILE A 144 -6.08 10.38 -7.24
CA ILE A 144 -7.26 10.21 -8.08
C ILE A 144 -6.80 10.33 -9.53
N VAL A 145 -7.14 9.33 -10.34
CA VAL A 145 -6.78 9.27 -11.77
C VAL A 145 -8.03 9.14 -12.64
N THR A 146 -7.92 9.59 -13.89
CA THR A 146 -8.93 9.48 -14.94
C THR A 146 -8.36 8.79 -16.16
N ALA A 147 -9.21 8.39 -17.11
CA ALA A 147 -8.74 7.91 -18.40
C ALA A 147 -7.86 8.97 -19.11
N PRO A 148 -6.91 8.58 -19.97
CA PRO A 148 -5.98 9.53 -20.60
C PRO A 148 -6.69 10.61 -21.45
N ASP A 149 -7.79 10.26 -22.09
CA ASP A 149 -8.63 11.09 -22.95
C ASP A 149 -9.78 11.77 -22.20
N SER A 150 -9.89 11.60 -20.88
CA SER A 150 -10.94 12.23 -20.07
C SER A 150 -10.84 13.75 -20.11
N GLU A 151 -11.97 14.42 -20.23
CA GLU A 151 -12.09 15.88 -20.14
C GLU A 151 -12.15 16.40 -18.69
N LEU A 152 -12.27 15.49 -17.69
CA LEU A 152 -12.27 15.86 -16.29
C LEU A 152 -10.93 16.52 -15.91
N ALA A 153 -11.01 17.69 -15.33
CA ALA A 153 -9.87 18.58 -15.13
C ALA A 153 -9.70 19.02 -13.66
N SER A 154 -10.72 18.82 -12.83
CA SER A 154 -10.74 19.19 -11.42
C SER A 154 -11.61 18.22 -10.61
N LEU A 155 -11.60 18.35 -9.27
CA LEU A 155 -12.44 17.55 -8.38
C LEU A 155 -13.92 17.89 -8.50
N GLU A 156 -14.25 19.14 -8.82
CA GLU A 156 -15.62 19.64 -9.03
C GLU A 156 -16.29 18.92 -10.21
N ASP A 157 -15.53 18.52 -11.22
CA ASP A 157 -16.01 17.78 -12.38
C ASP A 157 -16.46 16.36 -12.05
N LEU A 158 -16.09 15.85 -10.85
CA LEU A 158 -16.53 14.55 -10.38
C LEU A 158 -17.98 14.52 -9.92
N LYS A 159 -18.64 15.67 -9.81
CA LYS A 159 -20.05 15.73 -9.40
C LYS A 159 -20.94 14.93 -10.37
N GLY A 160 -21.69 13.97 -9.81
CA GLY A 160 -22.54 13.04 -10.55
C GLY A 160 -21.81 11.98 -11.35
N LYS A 161 -20.48 11.84 -11.20
CA LYS A 161 -19.63 10.86 -11.90
C LYS A 161 -19.48 9.57 -11.12
N LYS A 162 -19.14 8.50 -11.82
CA LYS A 162 -18.82 7.19 -11.26
C LYS A 162 -17.37 7.14 -10.82
N VAL A 163 -17.15 7.12 -9.52
CA VAL A 163 -15.80 7.09 -8.96
C VAL A 163 -15.55 5.75 -8.26
N SER A 164 -14.62 4.97 -8.81
CA SER A 164 -14.21 3.70 -8.21
C SER A 164 -13.20 3.94 -7.09
N THR A 165 -13.41 3.28 -5.94
CA THR A 165 -12.46 3.23 -4.84
C THR A 165 -12.67 1.95 -4.02
N SER A 166 -11.67 1.56 -3.21
CA SER A 166 -11.84 0.50 -2.21
C SER A 166 -12.34 1.12 -0.90
N VAL A 167 -13.63 1.06 -0.65
CA VAL A 167 -14.26 1.71 0.52
C VAL A 167 -13.58 1.25 1.82
N GLY A 168 -13.24 2.21 2.68
CA GLY A 168 -12.51 2.00 3.93
C GLY A 168 -10.99 1.85 3.76
N SER A 169 -10.44 2.11 2.57
CA SER A 169 -9.00 2.24 2.35
C SER A 169 -8.52 3.69 2.55
N ALA A 170 -7.20 3.88 2.65
CA ALA A 170 -6.58 5.20 2.66
C ALA A 170 -7.01 6.05 1.45
N ALA A 171 -7.12 5.45 0.27
CA ALA A 171 -7.56 6.13 -0.94
C ALA A 171 -9.02 6.59 -0.89
N ASP A 172 -9.90 5.83 -0.24
CA ASP A 172 -11.28 6.27 0.02
C ASP A 172 -11.31 7.47 0.98
N GLY A 173 -10.49 7.43 2.03
CA GLY A 173 -10.33 8.58 2.94
C GLY A 173 -9.83 9.83 2.24
N THR A 174 -8.80 9.68 1.38
CA THR A 174 -8.29 10.77 0.54
C THR A 174 -9.38 11.32 -0.39
N LEU A 175 -10.17 10.45 -1.05
CA LEU A 175 -11.28 10.85 -1.91
C LEU A 175 -12.32 11.66 -1.13
N VAL A 176 -12.77 11.18 0.03
CA VAL A 176 -13.75 11.87 0.88
C VAL A 176 -13.26 13.27 1.24
N ARG A 177 -12.03 13.41 1.73
CA ARG A 177 -11.46 14.71 2.12
C ARG A 177 -11.26 15.64 0.92
N ALA A 178 -10.79 15.12 -0.20
CA ALA A 178 -10.59 15.90 -1.43
C ALA A 178 -11.92 16.47 -1.95
N LEU A 179 -12.98 15.65 -2.01
CA LEU A 179 -14.32 16.09 -2.42
C LEU A 179 -14.91 17.13 -1.46
N GLN A 180 -14.76 16.92 -0.14
CA GLN A 180 -15.21 17.89 0.86
C GLN A 180 -14.52 19.25 0.68
N ARG A 181 -13.20 19.25 0.42
CA ARG A 181 -12.42 20.47 0.16
C ARG A 181 -12.89 21.19 -1.11
N ALA A 182 -13.29 20.43 -2.13
CA ALA A 182 -13.84 20.94 -3.39
C ALA A 182 -15.33 21.30 -3.33
N GLY A 183 -15.99 21.19 -2.17
CA GLY A 183 -17.41 21.48 -2.02
C GLY A 183 -18.33 20.44 -2.69
N VAL A 184 -17.82 19.24 -2.98
CA VAL A 184 -18.59 18.12 -3.52
C VAL A 184 -18.97 17.18 -2.37
N ASP A 185 -20.25 16.84 -2.23
CA ASP A 185 -20.67 15.87 -1.23
C ASP A 185 -20.09 14.49 -1.50
N PRO A 186 -19.31 13.89 -0.58
CA PRO A 186 -18.66 12.61 -0.82
C PRO A 186 -19.60 11.40 -0.79
N VAL A 187 -20.86 11.59 -0.37
CA VAL A 187 -21.87 10.52 -0.29
C VAL A 187 -22.84 10.62 -1.47
N ASP A 188 -23.46 11.76 -1.65
CA ASP A 188 -24.53 11.97 -2.63
C ASP A 188 -24.05 12.74 -3.88
N GLY A 189 -22.87 13.37 -3.81
CA GLY A 189 -22.32 14.15 -4.92
C GLY A 189 -21.67 13.32 -6.03
N ILE A 190 -21.36 12.04 -5.78
CA ILE A 190 -20.78 11.11 -6.75
C ILE A 190 -21.48 9.75 -6.68
N GLU A 191 -21.39 8.94 -7.75
CA GLU A 191 -21.73 7.52 -7.69
C GLU A 191 -20.48 6.74 -7.29
N LYS A 192 -20.36 6.42 -5.98
CA LYS A 192 -19.20 5.70 -5.45
C LYS A 192 -19.29 4.20 -5.74
N LEU A 193 -18.32 3.66 -6.50
CA LEU A 193 -18.21 2.24 -6.82
C LEU A 193 -17.20 1.58 -5.86
N ASN A 194 -17.69 0.71 -4.95
CA ASN A 194 -16.82 -0.04 -4.05
C ASN A 194 -16.20 -1.24 -4.79
N GLN A 195 -14.95 -1.09 -5.23
CA GLN A 195 -14.26 -2.09 -6.06
C GLN A 195 -12.84 -2.35 -5.54
N GLN A 196 -12.41 -3.61 -5.68
CA GLN A 196 -11.00 -3.96 -5.48
C GLN A 196 -10.11 -3.23 -6.51
N PRO A 197 -8.84 -2.91 -6.20
CA PRO A 197 -8.01 -2.07 -7.04
C PRO A 197 -7.92 -2.52 -8.52
N ALA A 198 -7.73 -3.82 -8.76
CA ALA A 198 -7.65 -4.36 -10.12
C ALA A 198 -8.97 -4.25 -10.89
N VAL A 199 -10.11 -4.41 -10.17
CA VAL A 199 -11.45 -4.25 -10.77
C VAL A 199 -11.71 -2.80 -11.11
N GLY A 200 -11.37 -1.87 -10.20
CA GLY A 200 -11.49 -0.43 -10.46
C GLY A 200 -10.61 0.04 -11.61
N ALA A 201 -9.37 -0.46 -11.73
CA ALA A 201 -8.49 -0.17 -12.84
C ALA A 201 -9.08 -0.67 -14.20
N SER A 202 -9.70 -1.86 -14.17
CA SER A 202 -10.40 -2.38 -15.36
C SER A 202 -11.66 -1.58 -15.69
N ALA A 203 -12.41 -1.14 -14.66
CA ALA A 203 -13.61 -0.32 -14.83
C ALA A 203 -13.27 1.04 -15.46
N LEU A 204 -12.17 1.69 -15.02
CA LEU A 204 -11.67 2.92 -15.61
C LEU A 204 -11.29 2.71 -17.09
N SER A 205 -10.52 1.67 -17.38
CA SER A 205 -10.08 1.36 -18.75
C SER A 205 -11.24 1.01 -19.71
N ALA A 206 -12.34 0.49 -19.18
CA ALA A 206 -13.55 0.13 -19.94
C ALA A 206 -14.56 1.28 -20.02
N GLY A 207 -14.30 2.45 -19.41
CA GLY A 207 -15.23 3.58 -19.37
C GLY A 207 -16.47 3.33 -18.50
N SER A 208 -16.46 2.30 -17.63
CA SER A 208 -17.55 2.04 -16.68
C SER A 208 -17.36 2.73 -15.33
N ALA A 209 -16.20 3.34 -15.10
CA ALA A 209 -15.93 4.33 -14.09
C ALA A 209 -15.28 5.56 -14.75
N ASP A 210 -15.67 6.77 -14.34
CA ASP A 210 -15.13 8.03 -14.85
C ASP A 210 -13.80 8.39 -14.21
N ALA A 211 -13.62 8.00 -12.94
CA ALA A 211 -12.40 8.19 -12.16
C ALA A 211 -12.11 7.02 -11.22
N LEU A 212 -10.86 6.92 -10.82
CA LEU A 212 -10.38 5.91 -9.88
C LEU A 212 -9.55 6.59 -8.78
N SER A 213 -10.01 6.50 -7.53
CA SER A 213 -9.21 6.86 -6.36
C SER A 213 -8.54 5.62 -5.81
N GLN A 214 -7.20 5.57 -5.88
CA GLN A 214 -6.45 4.40 -5.40
C GLN A 214 -5.13 4.79 -4.71
N PHE A 215 -4.66 3.84 -3.91
CA PHE A 215 -3.39 3.89 -3.23
C PHE A 215 -2.26 3.29 -4.10
N VAL A 216 -1.05 3.56 -3.69
CA VAL A 216 0.18 2.94 -4.25
C VAL A 216 0.03 1.40 -4.37
N ALA A 217 0.39 0.74 -5.49
CA ALA A 217 1.10 1.31 -6.66
C ALA A 217 0.18 1.63 -7.86
N TRP A 218 -1.14 1.55 -7.68
CA TRP A 218 -2.10 1.54 -8.79
C TRP A 218 -2.09 2.81 -9.64
N PRO A 219 -2.10 4.04 -9.08
CA PRO A 219 -2.06 5.25 -9.91
C PRO A 219 -0.80 5.32 -10.78
N GLY A 220 0.37 5.09 -10.17
CA GLY A 220 1.65 5.09 -10.90
C GLY A 220 1.74 3.98 -11.94
N LEU A 221 1.17 2.79 -11.67
CA LEU A 221 1.11 1.69 -12.63
C LEU A 221 0.28 2.07 -13.87
N LEU A 222 -0.90 2.65 -13.66
CA LEU A 222 -1.79 3.04 -14.76
C LEU A 222 -1.20 4.20 -15.57
N ALA A 223 -0.56 5.17 -14.90
CA ALA A 223 0.15 6.25 -15.57
C ALA A 223 1.33 5.74 -16.41
N PHE A 224 2.16 4.85 -15.85
CA PHE A 224 3.27 4.21 -16.56
C PHE A 224 2.81 3.45 -17.81
N GLN A 225 1.67 2.77 -17.73
CA GLN A 225 1.07 2.04 -18.85
C GLN A 225 0.35 2.94 -19.86
N GLY A 226 0.29 4.26 -19.64
CA GLY A 226 -0.49 5.19 -20.47
C GLY A 226 -2.00 4.96 -20.40
N LYS A 227 -2.50 4.31 -19.34
CA LYS A 227 -3.92 3.97 -19.15
C LYS A 227 -4.67 4.96 -18.26
N ALA A 228 -3.95 5.86 -17.60
CA ALA A 228 -4.54 6.92 -16.80
C ALA A 228 -3.63 8.16 -16.75
N LYS A 229 -4.25 9.30 -16.46
CA LYS A 229 -3.59 10.54 -16.04
C LYS A 229 -4.06 10.93 -14.64
N ALA A 230 -3.20 11.61 -13.88
CA ALA A 230 -3.58 12.10 -12.57
C ALA A 230 -4.59 13.25 -12.70
N LEU A 231 -5.63 13.21 -11.88
CA LEU A 231 -6.60 14.30 -11.70
C LEU A 231 -6.29 15.08 -10.41
N TYR A 232 -5.94 14.34 -9.35
CA TYR A 232 -5.67 14.95 -8.05
C TYR A 232 -4.57 14.18 -7.31
N ASP A 233 -3.56 14.89 -6.84
CA ASP A 233 -2.52 14.37 -5.96
C ASP A 233 -2.95 14.52 -4.50
N GLY A 234 -3.02 13.42 -3.76
CA GLY A 234 -3.39 13.41 -2.34
C GLY A 234 -2.50 14.28 -1.45
N ALA A 235 -1.26 14.56 -1.88
CA ALA A 235 -0.35 15.46 -1.17
C ALA A 235 -0.86 16.90 -1.06
N GLN A 236 -1.82 17.29 -1.89
CA GLN A 236 -2.50 18.59 -1.78
C GLN A 236 -3.35 18.73 -0.50
N LEU A 237 -3.71 17.61 0.15
CA LEU A 237 -4.40 17.64 1.45
C LEU A 237 -3.50 18.10 2.59
N ASP A 238 -2.18 17.93 2.44
CA ASP A 238 -1.16 18.17 3.46
C ASP A 238 -1.42 17.39 4.76
N LEU A 239 -1.95 16.18 4.62
CA LEU A 239 -2.25 15.24 5.69
C LEU A 239 -1.43 13.97 5.52
N PRO A 240 -0.72 13.50 6.55
CA PRO A 240 0.02 12.26 6.46
C PRO A 240 -0.86 11.07 6.10
N THR A 241 -0.33 10.19 5.25
CA THR A 241 -0.85 8.84 5.04
C THR A 241 0.28 7.83 5.19
N PHE A 242 -0.03 6.66 5.72
CA PHE A 242 0.99 5.65 5.96
C PHE A 242 0.42 4.23 5.96
N HIS A 243 1.33 3.27 5.95
CA HIS A 243 1.03 1.88 6.24
C HIS A 243 1.79 1.45 7.48
N GLY A 244 1.22 0.54 8.25
CA GLY A 244 1.82 0.05 9.48
C GLY A 244 1.61 -1.43 9.68
N VAL A 245 2.33 -1.96 10.66
CA VAL A 245 2.23 -3.34 11.11
C VAL A 245 1.35 -3.38 12.35
N THR A 246 0.32 -4.21 12.31
CA THR A 246 -0.51 -4.54 13.46
C THR A 246 -0.30 -5.98 13.88
N ALA A 247 -0.30 -6.23 15.19
CA ALA A 247 -0.20 -7.57 15.76
C ALA A 247 -1.39 -7.83 16.68
N ARG A 248 -1.85 -9.09 16.73
CA ARG A 248 -2.84 -9.49 17.73
C ARG A 248 -2.24 -9.39 19.12
N GLU A 249 -3.00 -8.87 20.07
CA GLU A 249 -2.54 -8.67 21.46
C GLU A 249 -2.16 -10.00 22.13
N ASP A 250 -2.98 -11.05 21.96
CA ASP A 250 -2.73 -12.38 22.53
C ASP A 250 -1.45 -13.01 21.97
N PHE A 251 -1.18 -12.84 20.66
CA PHE A 251 0.07 -13.27 20.04
C PHE A 251 1.27 -12.49 20.59
N ALA A 252 1.19 -11.16 20.64
CA ALA A 252 2.26 -10.30 21.12
C ALA A 252 2.62 -10.60 22.58
N LYS A 253 1.61 -10.85 23.45
CA LYS A 253 1.82 -11.24 24.85
C LYS A 253 2.40 -12.64 24.99
N LYS A 254 1.94 -13.60 24.20
CA LYS A 254 2.40 -14.99 24.26
C LYS A 254 3.80 -15.19 23.67
N ARG A 255 4.15 -14.41 22.63
CA ARG A 255 5.37 -14.59 21.84
C ARG A 255 6.08 -13.25 21.57
N PRO A 256 6.44 -12.48 22.60
CA PRO A 256 7.06 -11.16 22.44
C PRO A 256 8.39 -11.24 21.67
N ALA A 257 9.21 -12.28 21.89
CA ALA A 257 10.47 -12.47 21.19
C ALA A 257 10.28 -12.70 19.69
N VAL A 258 9.22 -13.39 19.27
CA VAL A 258 8.88 -13.61 17.86
C VAL A 258 8.45 -12.30 17.19
N LEU A 259 7.63 -11.48 17.87
CA LEU A 259 7.25 -10.16 17.37
C LEU A 259 8.46 -9.22 17.24
N GLU A 260 9.35 -9.22 18.23
CA GLU A 260 10.60 -8.45 18.18
C GLU A 260 11.52 -8.94 17.05
N ALA A 261 11.60 -10.25 16.81
CA ALA A 261 12.34 -10.83 15.68
C ALA A 261 11.78 -10.34 14.33
N PHE A 262 10.43 -10.25 14.19
CA PHE A 262 9.79 -9.67 13.01
C PHE A 262 10.18 -8.21 12.82
N LEU A 263 10.12 -7.40 13.86
CA LEU A 263 10.44 -5.97 13.80
C LEU A 263 11.94 -5.69 13.55
N LYS A 264 12.84 -6.55 14.06
CA LYS A 264 14.26 -6.52 13.70
C LYS A 264 14.47 -6.84 12.23
N ALA A 265 13.77 -7.86 11.73
CA ALA A 265 13.83 -8.23 10.31
C ALA A 265 13.26 -7.12 9.41
N GLN A 266 12.17 -6.46 9.83
CA GLN A 266 11.63 -5.28 9.16
C GLN A 266 12.66 -4.14 9.10
N ALA A 267 13.34 -3.85 10.21
CA ALA A 267 14.39 -2.82 10.25
C ALA A 267 15.55 -3.14 9.29
N GLN A 268 15.95 -4.43 9.19
CA GLN A 268 16.95 -4.88 8.24
C GLN A 268 16.48 -4.74 6.78
N ALA A 269 15.22 -5.05 6.50
CA ALA A 269 14.64 -4.85 5.17
C ALA A 269 14.55 -3.37 4.79
N THR A 270 14.26 -2.50 5.77
CA THR A 270 14.29 -1.04 5.59
C THR A 270 15.71 -0.56 5.26
N ALA A 271 16.71 -0.96 6.03
CA ALA A 271 18.11 -0.60 5.74
C ALA A 271 18.55 -1.10 4.36
N TYR A 272 18.20 -2.34 3.98
CA TYR A 272 18.51 -2.85 2.64
C TYR A 272 17.85 -2.01 1.52
N LEU A 273 16.60 -1.57 1.72
CA LEU A 273 15.90 -0.73 0.75
C LEU A 273 16.59 0.64 0.61
N ASP A 274 16.98 1.24 1.72
CA ASP A 274 17.66 2.55 1.76
C ASP A 274 19.06 2.48 1.11
N GLU A 275 19.81 1.40 1.36
CA GLU A 275 21.16 1.19 0.85
C GLU A 275 21.19 0.70 -0.61
N HIS A 276 20.14 -0.01 -1.06
CA HIS A 276 20.07 -0.66 -2.38
C HIS A 276 18.71 -0.42 -3.07
N PRO A 277 18.28 0.84 -3.30
CA PRO A 277 16.92 1.15 -3.74
C PRO A 277 16.56 0.54 -5.11
N VAL A 278 17.51 0.50 -6.05
CA VAL A 278 17.30 -0.13 -7.36
C VAL A 278 17.14 -1.64 -7.24
N ALA A 279 18.05 -2.31 -6.50
CA ALA A 279 17.98 -3.76 -6.31
C ALA A 279 16.73 -4.17 -5.52
N ALA A 280 16.31 -3.37 -4.54
CA ALA A 280 15.06 -3.56 -3.82
C ALA A 280 13.85 -3.44 -4.76
N ALA A 281 13.82 -2.41 -5.63
CA ALA A 281 12.75 -2.23 -6.61
C ALA A 281 12.66 -3.40 -7.59
N GLU A 282 13.79 -3.90 -8.09
CA GLU A 282 13.84 -5.05 -8.99
C GLU A 282 13.42 -6.36 -8.29
N SER A 283 13.81 -6.55 -7.02
CA SER A 283 13.37 -7.70 -6.21
C SER A 283 11.85 -7.70 -6.02
N VAL A 284 11.27 -6.56 -5.67
CA VAL A 284 9.82 -6.40 -5.51
C VAL A 284 9.10 -6.59 -6.84
N ALA A 285 9.61 -6.01 -7.93
CA ALA A 285 9.07 -6.16 -9.27
C ALA A 285 9.00 -7.65 -9.69
N LYS A 286 10.09 -8.39 -9.46
CA LYS A 286 10.14 -9.83 -9.73
C LYS A 286 9.11 -10.62 -8.93
N ALA A 287 8.90 -10.26 -7.66
CA ALA A 287 7.96 -10.96 -6.77
C ALA A 287 6.49 -10.64 -7.06
N THR A 288 6.19 -9.47 -7.60
CA THR A 288 4.82 -8.95 -7.75
C THR A 288 4.32 -8.91 -9.19
N GLY A 289 5.22 -8.95 -10.16
CA GLY A 289 4.93 -8.72 -11.58
C GLY A 289 4.68 -7.24 -11.92
N LEU A 290 4.95 -6.30 -10.99
CA LEU A 290 4.91 -4.87 -11.28
C LEU A 290 6.17 -4.43 -12.05
N PRO A 291 6.09 -3.40 -12.92
CA PRO A 291 7.29 -2.79 -13.49
C PRO A 291 8.20 -2.25 -12.38
N ALA A 292 9.50 -2.48 -12.49
CA ALA A 292 10.45 -2.00 -11.49
C ALA A 292 10.49 -0.46 -11.43
N GLU A 293 10.21 0.20 -12.54
CA GLU A 293 10.09 1.65 -12.67
C GLU A 293 8.94 2.19 -11.80
N VAL A 294 7.82 1.48 -11.74
CA VAL A 294 6.69 1.82 -10.85
C VAL A 294 7.05 1.57 -9.40
N VAL A 295 7.74 0.47 -9.09
CA VAL A 295 8.20 0.21 -7.73
C VAL A 295 9.18 1.30 -7.29
N TYR A 296 10.12 1.69 -8.14
CA TYR A 296 11.09 2.74 -7.84
C TYR A 296 10.45 4.11 -7.65
N LEU A 297 9.42 4.49 -8.43
CA LEU A 297 8.66 5.72 -8.24
C LEU A 297 8.21 5.90 -6.78
N TYR A 298 7.76 4.82 -6.14
CA TYR A 298 7.28 4.86 -4.76
C TYR A 298 8.36 4.57 -3.72
N ASN A 299 9.26 3.65 -3.99
CA ASN A 299 10.18 3.05 -3.01
C ASN A 299 11.66 3.40 -3.26
N GLY A 300 11.95 4.21 -4.27
CA GLY A 300 13.31 4.66 -4.58
C GLY A 300 13.90 5.59 -3.52
N ALA A 301 15.15 5.97 -3.68
CA ALA A 301 15.89 6.82 -2.74
C ALA A 301 15.18 8.16 -2.43
N HIS A 302 14.48 8.74 -3.42
CA HIS A 302 13.65 9.94 -3.30
C HIS A 302 12.18 9.64 -3.63
N GLY A 303 11.77 8.38 -3.46
CA GLY A 303 10.44 7.92 -3.79
C GLY A 303 9.32 8.59 -3.00
N ILE A 304 8.08 8.39 -3.45
CA ILE A 304 6.90 8.96 -2.80
C ILE A 304 6.77 8.48 -1.34
N SER A 305 7.19 7.24 -1.05
CA SER A 305 7.14 6.66 0.30
C SER A 305 8.48 6.81 1.01
N THR A 306 8.46 7.30 2.23
CA THR A 306 9.59 7.20 3.15
C THR A 306 9.41 5.97 4.02
N PHE A 307 10.46 5.17 4.19
CA PHE A 307 10.41 3.95 5.00
C PHE A 307 11.12 4.14 6.33
N ASP A 308 10.38 4.01 7.43
CA ASP A 308 10.91 4.07 8.79
C ASP A 308 9.97 3.31 9.72
N PRO A 309 10.45 2.34 10.50
CA PRO A 309 9.59 1.54 11.37
C PRO A 309 9.13 2.27 12.63
N THR A 310 9.58 3.50 12.91
CA THR A 310 9.18 4.25 14.11
C THR A 310 7.76 4.81 14.00
N VAL A 311 7.03 4.83 15.11
CA VAL A 311 5.69 5.42 15.18
C VAL A 311 5.82 6.90 15.54
N LYS A 312 5.90 7.75 14.51
CA LYS A 312 6.10 9.19 14.67
C LYS A 312 4.84 9.88 15.21
N PRO A 313 4.96 10.87 16.13
CA PRO A 313 3.80 11.58 16.68
C PRO A 313 2.88 12.19 15.61
N ARG A 314 3.44 12.70 14.50
CA ARG A 314 2.65 13.26 13.40
C ARG A 314 1.77 12.20 12.69
N LEU A 315 2.21 10.92 12.66
CA LEU A 315 1.42 9.83 12.09
C LEU A 315 0.31 9.39 13.06
N VAL A 316 0.58 9.44 14.37
CA VAL A 316 -0.46 9.18 15.40
C VAL A 316 -1.56 10.24 15.33
N ALA A 317 -1.18 11.52 15.26
CA ALA A 317 -2.14 12.62 15.08
C ALA A 317 -3.00 12.46 13.80
N ALA A 318 -2.40 11.98 12.70
CA ALA A 318 -3.14 11.69 11.47
C ALA A 318 -4.18 10.57 11.66
N LEU A 319 -3.87 9.51 12.44
CA LEU A 319 -4.86 8.48 12.79
C LEU A 319 -6.05 9.05 13.57
N GLU A 320 -5.81 9.98 14.50
CA GLU A 320 -6.88 10.64 15.25
C GLU A 320 -7.82 11.41 14.33
N GLU A 321 -7.28 12.12 13.33
CA GLU A 321 -8.08 12.79 12.31
C GLU A 321 -8.85 11.78 11.42
N ASP A 322 -8.26 10.64 11.08
CA ASP A 322 -8.89 9.58 10.27
C ASP A 322 -10.09 8.95 10.96
N VAL A 323 -10.08 8.85 12.31
CA VAL A 323 -11.24 8.34 13.09
C VAL A 323 -12.50 9.14 12.76
N SER A 324 -12.42 10.46 12.63
CA SER A 324 -13.56 11.32 12.34
C SER A 324 -14.19 11.00 10.99
N VAL A 325 -13.37 10.75 9.96
CA VAL A 325 -13.82 10.39 8.60
C VAL A 325 -14.49 9.01 8.60
N LEU A 326 -13.88 8.03 9.28
CA LEU A 326 -14.43 6.68 9.40
C LEU A 326 -15.76 6.65 10.15
N LYS A 327 -15.91 7.47 11.19
CA LYS A 327 -17.16 7.63 11.93
C LYS A 327 -18.26 8.26 11.06
N ALA A 328 -17.93 9.33 10.34
CA ALA A 328 -18.87 9.97 9.40
C ALA A 328 -19.35 9.00 8.32
N ALA A 329 -18.45 8.13 7.83
CA ALA A 329 -18.75 7.06 6.87
C ALA A 329 -19.46 5.85 7.50
N LYS A 330 -19.69 5.82 8.82
CA LYS A 330 -20.28 4.70 9.59
C LYS A 330 -19.50 3.38 9.45
N LEU A 331 -18.20 3.47 9.22
CA LEU A 331 -17.30 2.31 9.10
C LEU A 331 -16.76 1.86 10.45
N THR A 332 -16.69 2.78 11.43
CA THR A 332 -16.27 2.50 12.81
C THR A 332 -17.07 3.33 13.81
N GLY A 333 -17.00 2.95 15.10
CA GLY A 333 -17.32 3.82 16.24
C GLY A 333 -16.10 4.62 16.71
N ASP A 334 -16.11 5.01 18.00
CA ASP A 334 -14.95 5.64 18.63
C ASP A 334 -13.79 4.66 18.76
N ILE A 335 -12.59 5.15 18.46
CA ILE A 335 -11.34 4.42 18.57
C ILE A 335 -10.42 5.21 19.48
N ASP A 336 -9.89 4.56 20.49
CA ASP A 336 -8.83 5.09 21.34
C ASP A 336 -7.50 4.80 20.63
N VAL A 337 -6.96 5.80 19.95
CA VAL A 337 -5.73 5.70 19.15
C VAL A 337 -4.52 5.48 20.05
N ASP A 338 -4.46 6.12 21.21
CA ASP A 338 -3.38 5.94 22.18
C ASP A 338 -3.31 4.51 22.69
N ALA A 339 -4.47 3.91 23.00
CA ALA A 339 -4.54 2.51 23.41
C ALA A 339 -4.25 1.53 22.25
N PHE A 340 -4.46 1.95 20.99
CA PHE A 340 -4.14 1.14 19.83
C PHE A 340 -2.66 1.10 19.52
N VAL A 341 -1.91 2.18 19.76
CA VAL A 341 -0.47 2.27 19.50
C VAL A 341 0.33 1.56 20.59
N ASP A 342 1.15 0.59 20.21
CA ASP A 342 2.08 -0.08 21.11
C ASP A 342 3.49 -0.16 20.49
N ASP A 343 4.22 0.91 20.59
CA ASP A 343 5.57 1.04 20.03
C ASP A 343 6.68 0.40 20.88
N ARG A 344 6.34 -0.22 22.04
CA ARG A 344 7.31 -0.84 22.93
C ARG A 344 8.13 -1.93 22.25
N TYR A 345 7.52 -2.69 21.34
CA TYR A 345 8.20 -3.77 20.62
C TYR A 345 9.21 -3.23 19.60
N VAL A 346 8.83 -2.22 18.81
CA VAL A 346 9.76 -1.62 17.83
C VAL A 346 10.86 -0.82 18.54
N LYS A 347 10.58 -0.19 19.67
CA LYS A 347 11.61 0.45 20.53
C LYS A 347 12.67 -0.56 20.96
N ARG A 348 12.28 -1.75 21.42
CA ARG A 348 13.23 -2.81 21.78
C ARG A 348 13.98 -3.36 20.56
N ALA A 349 13.28 -3.54 19.45
CA ALA A 349 13.88 -4.05 18.21
C ALA A 349 14.97 -3.12 17.65
N LEU A 350 14.74 -1.82 17.69
CA LEU A 350 15.66 -0.78 17.18
C LEU A 350 16.69 -0.33 18.22
N GLY A 351 16.40 -0.50 19.52
CA GLY A 351 17.30 -0.07 20.60
C GLY A 351 17.62 1.43 20.54
N ALA A 352 18.90 1.77 20.59
CA ALA A 352 19.38 3.16 20.62
C ALA A 352 19.00 3.96 19.37
N SER A 353 18.88 3.32 18.19
CA SER A 353 18.56 4.01 16.93
C SER A 353 17.11 4.50 16.85
N TYR A 354 16.21 4.05 17.75
CA TYR A 354 14.81 4.46 17.73
C TYR A 354 14.64 5.97 17.89
N ALA A 355 15.33 6.56 18.86
CA ALA A 355 15.19 7.99 19.18
C ALA A 355 15.68 8.89 18.02
N GLU A 356 16.76 8.52 17.36
CA GLU A 356 17.29 9.23 16.19
C GLU A 356 16.31 9.14 15.02
N ARG A 357 15.85 7.92 14.69
CA ARG A 357 14.88 7.68 13.60
C ARG A 357 13.54 8.38 13.85
N LEU A 358 13.08 8.46 15.09
CA LEU A 358 11.82 9.11 15.44
C LEU A 358 11.78 10.58 14.98
N THR A 359 12.92 11.28 15.05
CA THR A 359 13.06 12.70 14.69
C THR A 359 13.61 12.93 13.29
N ALA A 360 14.05 11.87 12.61
CA ALA A 360 14.56 11.97 11.24
C ALA A 360 13.49 12.50 10.29
N THR A 361 13.88 13.42 9.42
CA THR A 361 13.04 13.96 8.34
C THR A 361 13.26 13.15 7.06
N PRO A 362 12.23 12.99 6.22
CA PRO A 362 12.38 12.39 4.90
C PRO A 362 13.44 13.14 4.06
N PRO A 363 14.16 12.43 3.18
CA PRO A 363 15.00 13.10 2.19
C PRO A 363 14.14 14.01 1.30
N PRO A 364 14.68 15.16 0.84
CA PRO A 364 13.95 16.00 -0.11
C PRO A 364 13.71 15.22 -1.42
N ALA A 365 12.59 15.50 -2.06
CA ALA A 365 12.34 14.97 -3.40
C ALA A 365 13.40 15.50 -4.38
N ALA A 366 13.84 14.66 -5.32
CA ALA A 366 14.86 15.01 -6.32
C ALA A 366 14.43 14.56 -7.71
N SER A 367 14.90 15.28 -8.73
CA SER A 367 14.80 14.83 -10.12
C SER A 367 15.80 13.70 -10.36
N GLU A 368 15.36 12.55 -10.90
CA GLU A 368 16.19 11.36 -11.06
C GLU A 368 16.01 10.72 -12.42
N VAL A 369 17.10 10.23 -12.97
CA VAL A 369 17.11 9.34 -14.15
C VAL A 369 17.59 7.96 -13.74
N TRP A 370 16.89 6.94 -14.18
CA TRP A 370 17.35 5.55 -14.13
C TRP A 370 17.83 5.13 -15.52
N PRO A 371 19.16 5.03 -15.75
CA PRO A 371 19.69 4.56 -17.02
C PRO A 371 19.41 3.07 -17.24
N LYS A 372 19.29 2.65 -18.49
CA LYS A 372 19.13 1.23 -18.83
C LYS A 372 20.36 0.42 -18.38
N GLY A 373 20.11 -0.68 -17.67
CA GLY A 373 21.15 -1.57 -17.17
C GLY A 373 21.95 -1.04 -15.97
N ALA A 374 21.64 0.16 -15.46
CA ALA A 374 22.31 0.70 -14.28
C ALA A 374 21.72 0.11 -12.98
N THR A 375 22.59 -0.06 -11.98
CA THR A 375 22.25 -0.48 -10.62
C THR A 375 21.99 0.67 -9.67
N GLU A 376 22.14 1.91 -10.16
CA GLU A 376 21.93 3.16 -9.44
C GLU A 376 21.25 4.18 -10.34
N THR A 377 20.53 5.14 -9.75
CA THR A 377 19.98 6.30 -10.45
C THR A 377 20.94 7.46 -10.40
N ARG A 378 20.67 8.47 -11.22
CA ARG A 378 21.41 9.73 -11.24
C ARG A 378 20.45 10.87 -10.88
N THR A 379 20.82 11.66 -9.88
CA THR A 379 20.06 12.85 -9.44
C THR A 379 20.48 14.11 -10.20
N PHE A 380 19.56 15.06 -10.33
CA PHE A 380 19.75 16.36 -10.95
C PHE A 380 19.24 17.47 -10.03
N THR A 381 19.90 18.61 -10.08
CA THR A 381 19.59 19.76 -9.23
C THR A 381 18.23 20.37 -9.59
N THR A 382 17.91 20.43 -10.88
CA THR A 382 16.64 20.98 -11.37
C THR A 382 15.95 20.02 -12.33
N PRO A 383 14.62 20.14 -12.51
CA PRO A 383 13.91 19.41 -13.55
C PRO A 383 14.41 19.76 -14.97
N ALA A 384 14.88 21.01 -15.20
CA ALA A 384 15.44 21.42 -16.48
C ALA A 384 16.76 20.69 -16.79
N ASP A 385 17.67 20.54 -15.81
CA ASP A 385 18.90 19.75 -15.99
C ASP A 385 18.61 18.28 -16.32
N LEU A 386 17.57 17.71 -15.69
CA LEU A 386 17.13 16.35 -16.00
C LEU A 386 16.63 16.28 -17.46
N LEU A 387 15.78 17.23 -17.90
CA LEU A 387 15.24 17.24 -19.26
C LEU A 387 16.35 17.41 -20.30
N ALA A 388 17.32 18.30 -20.08
CA ALA A 388 18.49 18.46 -20.95
C ALA A 388 19.28 17.15 -21.07
N HIS A 389 19.47 16.42 -19.95
CA HIS A 389 20.12 15.12 -19.96
C HIS A 389 19.31 14.10 -20.75
N VAL A 390 17.98 14.03 -20.55
CA VAL A 390 17.08 13.10 -21.24
C VAL A 390 17.08 13.38 -22.75
N ALA A 391 17.02 14.65 -23.17
CA ALA A 391 17.06 15.05 -24.60
C ALA A 391 18.33 14.53 -25.28
N GLY A 392 19.49 14.60 -24.60
CA GLY A 392 20.77 14.13 -25.16
C GLY A 392 20.98 12.60 -25.12
N HIS A 393 20.19 11.84 -24.33
CA HIS A 393 20.45 10.42 -24.01
C HIS A 393 19.20 9.53 -24.06
N ASN A 394 18.15 9.91 -24.79
CA ASN A 394 16.83 9.28 -24.71
C ASN A 394 16.87 7.74 -24.84
N ASP A 395 17.64 7.20 -25.76
CA ASP A 395 17.76 5.73 -25.99
C ASP A 395 18.39 4.98 -24.82
N GLY A 396 19.14 5.66 -23.96
CA GLY A 396 19.82 5.11 -22.77
C GLY A 396 19.00 5.19 -21.48
N ILE A 397 17.83 5.84 -21.47
CA ILE A 397 17.02 6.06 -20.29
C ILE A 397 16.02 4.93 -20.12
N ARG A 398 15.92 4.40 -18.92
CA ARG A 398 14.91 3.42 -18.49
C ARG A 398 13.66 4.13 -17.94
N ALA A 399 13.86 5.10 -17.07
CA ALA A 399 12.82 5.97 -16.53
C ALA A 399 13.41 7.31 -16.06
N ALA A 400 12.59 8.35 -16.06
CA ALA A 400 12.92 9.65 -15.51
C ALA A 400 11.80 10.10 -14.56
N TYR A 401 12.18 10.63 -13.40
CA TYR A 401 11.28 11.03 -12.33
C TYR A 401 11.52 12.47 -11.95
N VAL A 402 10.45 13.21 -11.72
CA VAL A 402 10.49 14.63 -11.32
C VAL A 402 9.55 14.90 -10.17
N PRO A 403 9.93 15.73 -9.20
CA PRO A 403 9.04 16.14 -8.11
C PRO A 403 8.06 17.20 -8.59
N ASP A 404 6.78 17.07 -8.25
CA ASP A 404 5.77 18.11 -8.44
C ASP A 404 6.22 19.43 -7.82
N ALA A 405 6.12 20.53 -8.56
CA ALA A 405 6.61 21.84 -8.15
C ALA A 405 5.93 22.41 -6.89
N THR A 406 4.72 21.91 -6.56
CA THR A 406 3.92 22.39 -5.42
C THR A 406 3.97 21.41 -4.24
N THR A 407 3.83 20.14 -4.52
CA THR A 407 3.68 19.09 -3.48
C THR A 407 4.95 18.33 -3.20
N GLY A 408 5.89 18.31 -4.13
CA GLY A 408 7.10 17.49 -4.09
C GLY A 408 6.82 16.01 -4.39
N THR A 409 5.59 15.63 -4.73
CA THR A 409 5.26 14.25 -5.10
C THR A 409 6.03 13.84 -6.34
N LEU A 410 6.83 12.78 -6.25
CA LEU A 410 7.58 12.26 -7.38
C LEU A 410 6.63 11.70 -8.43
N TRP A 411 6.91 11.99 -9.72
CA TRP A 411 6.12 11.46 -10.83
C TRP A 411 7.01 11.14 -12.04
N PHE A 412 6.48 10.39 -13.00
CA PHE A 412 7.19 10.15 -14.26
C PHE A 412 7.30 11.44 -15.07
N ALA A 413 8.49 11.79 -15.54
CA ALA A 413 8.75 13.04 -16.25
C ALA A 413 7.92 13.15 -17.55
N ASP A 414 7.73 12.02 -18.26
CA ASP A 414 6.93 11.92 -19.50
C ASP A 414 5.41 11.87 -19.24
N ARG A 415 4.99 11.84 -17.97
CA ARG A 415 3.56 11.85 -17.55
C ARG A 415 3.21 13.09 -16.72
N ALA A 416 4.17 13.90 -16.37
CA ALA A 416 3.95 15.16 -15.69
C ALA A 416 3.34 16.20 -16.64
N VAL A 417 2.56 17.13 -16.07
CA VAL A 417 2.12 18.35 -16.77
C VAL A 417 3.22 19.38 -16.61
N TRP A 418 3.78 19.83 -17.72
CA TRP A 418 4.87 20.78 -17.69
C TRP A 418 4.40 22.22 -17.83
N VAL A 419 5.02 23.13 -17.09
CA VAL A 419 4.81 24.58 -17.21
C VAL A 419 6.16 25.25 -17.47
N ALA A 420 6.22 26.03 -18.52
CA ALA A 420 7.34 26.93 -18.80
C ALA A 420 7.03 28.31 -18.19
N ASP A 421 7.94 28.79 -17.33
CA ASP A 421 7.88 30.10 -16.68
C ASP A 421 9.27 30.77 -16.74
N GLY A 422 9.45 31.64 -17.73
CA GLY A 422 10.77 32.16 -18.11
C GLY A 422 11.71 31.00 -18.50
N GLU A 423 12.84 30.89 -17.82
CA GLU A 423 13.82 29.81 -18.01
C GLU A 423 13.50 28.54 -17.16
N ASN A 424 12.47 28.62 -16.31
CA ASN A 424 12.11 27.47 -15.46
C ASN A 424 11.17 26.50 -16.18
N LEU A 425 11.43 25.22 -16.00
CA LEU A 425 10.55 24.12 -16.43
C LEU A 425 10.04 23.40 -15.19
N LEU A 426 8.75 23.57 -14.90
CA LEU A 426 8.11 23.13 -13.67
C LEU A 426 7.18 21.95 -13.94
N PRO A 427 7.41 20.79 -13.32
CA PRO A 427 6.54 19.63 -13.44
C PRO A 427 5.41 19.68 -12.41
N PHE A 428 4.22 19.24 -12.81
CA PHE A 428 3.05 19.06 -11.96
C PHE A 428 2.45 17.67 -12.16
N VAL A 429 1.97 17.05 -11.09
CA VAL A 429 1.27 15.76 -11.16
C VAL A 429 -0.12 15.93 -11.75
N ALA A 430 -0.86 16.96 -11.33
CA ALA A 430 -2.25 17.20 -11.74
C ALA A 430 -2.42 18.45 -12.63
N PRO A 431 -3.26 18.39 -13.67
CA PRO A 431 -3.52 19.53 -14.54
C PRO A 431 -4.10 20.76 -13.83
N ALA A 432 -4.91 20.56 -12.78
CA ALA A 432 -5.51 21.65 -12.01
C ALA A 432 -4.45 22.51 -11.32
N THR A 433 -3.41 21.89 -10.71
CA THR A 433 -2.32 22.60 -10.06
C THR A 433 -1.44 23.36 -11.05
N ALA A 434 -1.18 22.76 -12.22
CA ALA A 434 -0.44 23.43 -13.30
C ALA A 434 -1.20 24.67 -13.80
N ARG A 435 -2.52 24.58 -14.01
CA ARG A 435 -3.34 25.72 -14.40
C ARG A 435 -3.37 26.81 -13.32
N ALA A 436 -3.59 26.43 -12.06
CA ALA A 436 -3.59 27.38 -10.97
C ALA A 436 -2.25 28.14 -10.86
N TYR A 437 -1.13 27.46 -11.15
CA TYR A 437 0.18 28.10 -11.22
C TYR A 437 0.23 29.13 -12.38
N VAL A 438 -0.18 28.73 -13.59
CA VAL A 438 -0.20 29.61 -14.77
C VAL A 438 -1.08 30.84 -14.53
N ASP A 439 -2.26 30.67 -13.94
CA ASP A 439 -3.20 31.76 -13.63
C ASP A 439 -2.61 32.77 -12.62
N ALA A 440 -1.74 32.30 -11.73
CA ALA A 440 -1.08 33.15 -10.73
C ALA A 440 0.23 33.81 -11.23
N HIS A 441 0.82 33.32 -12.33
CA HIS A 441 2.13 33.77 -12.83
C HIS A 441 1.99 34.23 -14.29
N GLY A 442 1.95 35.57 -14.49
CA GLY A 442 1.83 36.15 -15.83
C GLY A 442 3.05 35.80 -16.71
N GLY A 443 2.79 35.19 -17.86
CA GLY A 443 3.82 34.73 -18.80
C GLY A 443 4.13 33.24 -18.72
N ALA A 444 3.74 32.55 -17.63
CA ALA A 444 3.81 31.10 -17.53
C ALA A 444 2.79 30.45 -18.49
N ARG A 445 3.15 29.29 -19.03
CA ARG A 445 2.27 28.53 -19.94
C ARG A 445 2.46 27.04 -19.81
N VAL A 446 1.38 26.28 -19.95
CA VAL A 446 1.47 24.81 -20.04
C VAL A 446 2.13 24.45 -21.37
N VAL A 447 3.05 23.49 -21.33
CA VAL A 447 3.78 22.98 -22.49
C VAL A 447 3.68 21.45 -22.55
N THR A 448 3.86 20.86 -23.71
CA THR A 448 3.97 19.41 -23.84
C THR A 448 5.33 18.92 -23.30
N TYR A 449 5.44 17.62 -23.01
CA TYR A 449 6.73 17.04 -22.63
C TYR A 449 7.80 17.20 -23.75
N ALA A 450 7.39 17.09 -25.02
CA ALA A 450 8.29 17.32 -26.14
C ALA A 450 8.79 18.76 -26.21
N ASP A 451 7.88 19.74 -26.03
CA ASP A 451 8.29 21.17 -25.96
C ASP A 451 9.22 21.43 -24.77
N ALA A 452 8.96 20.79 -23.60
CA ALA A 452 9.81 20.92 -22.42
C ALA A 452 11.22 20.37 -22.64
N LEU A 453 11.37 19.26 -23.38
CA LEU A 453 12.69 18.73 -23.80
C LEU A 453 13.41 19.68 -24.75
N GLU A 454 12.70 20.28 -25.73
CA GLU A 454 13.29 21.27 -26.65
C GLU A 454 13.73 22.55 -25.92
N LEU A 455 12.92 23.04 -24.96
CA LEU A 455 13.25 24.23 -24.18
C LEU A 455 14.44 24.02 -23.23
N ALA A 456 14.69 22.78 -22.80
CA ALA A 456 15.80 22.42 -21.91
C ALA A 456 17.11 22.17 -22.67
N SER A 457 17.08 21.99 -24.00
CA SER A 457 18.24 21.67 -24.86
C SER A 457 18.94 22.93 -25.34
#